data_6b6e467aa72eeefd4005ca81d2f11087
#
_entry.id   6b6e467aa72eeefd4005ca81d2f11087
#
_cell.length_a   1.000
_cell.length_b   1.000
_cell.length_c   1.000
_cell.angle_alpha   90.00
_cell.angle_beta   90.00
_cell.angle_gamma   90.00
#
_symmetry.space_group_name_H-M   'P 1'
#
loop_
_entity.id
_entity.type
_entity.pdbx_description
1 polymer ?
#
loop_
_entity_poly.entity_id
_entity_poly.type
_entity_poly.pdbx_seq_one_letter_code
_entity_poly.pdbx_strand_id
1 'polypeptide(L)'
;MNTRQLNELSNRFKEEYSTTFVDRWDELINWERRHANEGGFFERVLTEAGAKTVLDIVCGTGFHTVTLSMAGFEVTGADGSANMVLKSKQNAERIGLDNVRFVEAEWTNLTKAFPTEKFDAIVCLGNAFTHLFDETDRITALKEIYSVLNEGGVAIIDQRNYDRILDKGFSSKHRYYYTGENVEVTPEYITDEAIKFLYKYEDGSVHHLTLCPIRQDYLTGLFEDTGFTSVDRYGDFESEYEMYDPDFIVQVAKK
;
A
#
# COMPACT_ATOMS: atom_id res chain seq x y z
N MET A 1 4.65 -7.35 22.93
CA MET A 1 5.98 -6.92 22.42
C MET A 1 6.63 -5.90 23.36
N ASN A 2 7.94 -5.95 23.62
CA ASN A 2 8.62 -4.92 24.41
C ASN A 2 9.14 -3.78 23.50
N THR A 3 9.47 -2.60 24.08
CA THR A 3 9.87 -1.41 23.33
C THR A 3 11.08 -1.63 22.41
N ARG A 4 12.05 -2.47 22.82
CA ARG A 4 13.21 -2.78 22.00
C ARG A 4 12.83 -3.59 20.75
N GLN A 5 12.01 -4.62 20.93
CA GLN A 5 11.52 -5.43 19.81
C GLN A 5 10.66 -4.60 18.84
N LEU A 6 9.81 -3.70 19.38
CA LEU A 6 9.03 -2.78 18.55
C LEU A 6 9.93 -1.88 17.71
N ASN A 7 10.95 -1.27 18.31
CA ASN A 7 11.91 -0.42 17.58
C ASN A 7 12.70 -1.20 16.52
N GLU A 8 13.08 -2.44 16.79
CA GLU A 8 13.76 -3.30 15.82
C GLU A 8 12.85 -3.61 14.62
N LEU A 9 11.60 -3.94 14.84
CA LEU A 9 10.63 -4.22 13.78
C LEU A 9 10.28 -2.96 12.98
N SER A 10 10.00 -1.84 13.64
CA SER A 10 9.66 -0.56 13.00
C SER A 10 10.77 0.00 12.11
N ASN A 11 12.02 -0.43 12.29
CA ASN A 11 13.14 -0.01 11.46
C ASN A 11 13.63 -1.08 10.47
N ARG A 12 13.06 -2.28 10.51
CA ARG A 12 13.53 -3.41 9.71
C ARG A 12 13.40 -3.17 8.21
N PHE A 13 12.39 -2.43 7.78
CA PHE A 13 12.22 -2.08 6.37
C PHE A 13 13.45 -1.38 5.77
N LYS A 14 14.21 -0.61 6.56
CA LYS A 14 15.43 0.08 6.08
C LYS A 14 16.53 -0.90 5.64
N GLU A 15 16.59 -2.09 6.24
CA GLU A 15 17.52 -3.15 5.89
C GLU A 15 16.95 -4.04 4.77
N GLU A 16 15.64 -4.32 4.84
CA GLU A 16 14.95 -5.21 3.92
C GLU A 16 14.78 -4.59 2.52
N TYR A 17 14.51 -3.27 2.42
CA TYR A 17 14.51 -2.54 1.14
C TYR A 17 15.93 -2.16 0.69
N SER A 18 16.79 -3.18 0.57
CA SER A 18 18.14 -3.01 0.03
C SER A 18 18.09 -2.50 -1.42
N THR A 19 19.17 -1.84 -1.89
CA THR A 19 19.27 -1.36 -3.28
C THR A 19 18.99 -2.48 -4.28
N THR A 20 19.54 -3.68 -4.04
CA THR A 20 19.32 -4.84 -4.91
C THR A 20 17.86 -5.30 -4.96
N PHE A 21 17.12 -5.16 -3.87
CA PHE A 21 15.69 -5.48 -3.85
C PHE A 21 14.85 -4.41 -4.56
N VAL A 22 15.17 -3.13 -4.32
CA VAL A 22 14.51 -2.00 -4.98
C VAL A 22 14.73 -2.04 -6.50
N ASP A 23 15.93 -2.36 -6.96
CA ASP A 23 16.25 -2.49 -8.39
C ASP A 23 15.40 -3.56 -9.10
N ARG A 24 14.97 -4.59 -8.36
CA ARG A 24 14.14 -5.68 -8.87
C ARG A 24 12.64 -5.53 -8.55
N TRP A 25 12.23 -4.39 -7.98
CA TRP A 25 10.86 -4.17 -7.56
C TRP A 25 9.85 -4.24 -8.71
N ASP A 26 10.21 -3.72 -9.88
CA ASP A 26 9.36 -3.77 -11.08
C ASP A 26 9.16 -5.21 -11.59
N GLU A 27 10.18 -6.08 -11.44
CA GLU A 27 10.08 -7.51 -11.72
C GLU A 27 9.16 -8.20 -10.71
N LEU A 28 9.26 -7.83 -9.43
CA LEU A 28 8.39 -8.33 -8.37
C LEU A 28 6.93 -8.01 -8.63
N ILE A 29 6.62 -6.75 -8.98
CA ILE A 29 5.22 -6.28 -9.15
C ILE A 29 4.62 -6.77 -10.46
N ASN A 30 5.36 -6.85 -11.56
CA ASN A 30 4.88 -7.10 -12.91
C ASN A 30 3.69 -6.19 -13.30
N TRP A 31 3.99 -4.97 -13.68
CA TRP A 31 3.03 -3.88 -13.91
C TRP A 31 1.86 -4.25 -14.83
N GLU A 32 2.13 -4.95 -15.92
CA GLU A 32 1.10 -5.34 -16.89
C GLU A 32 0.07 -6.30 -16.28
N ARG A 33 0.55 -7.34 -15.58
CA ARG A 33 -0.33 -8.33 -14.94
C ARG A 33 -1.08 -7.75 -13.75
N ARG A 34 -0.42 -6.92 -12.97
CA ARG A 34 -1.07 -6.25 -11.85
C ARG A 34 -2.21 -5.38 -12.33
N HIS A 35 -1.98 -4.53 -13.35
CA HIS A 35 -3.02 -3.70 -13.94
C HIS A 35 -4.20 -4.53 -14.48
N ALA A 36 -3.90 -5.64 -15.18
CA ALA A 36 -4.94 -6.56 -15.66
C ALA A 36 -5.75 -7.19 -14.52
N ASN A 37 -5.10 -7.57 -13.42
CA ASN A 37 -5.76 -8.20 -12.27
C ASN A 37 -6.58 -7.20 -11.44
N GLU A 38 -6.18 -5.93 -11.37
CA GLU A 38 -6.96 -4.88 -10.72
C GLU A 38 -8.26 -4.55 -11.49
N GLY A 39 -8.29 -4.82 -12.80
CA GLY A 39 -9.50 -4.71 -13.64
C GLY A 39 -10.19 -3.34 -13.58
N GLY A 40 -9.43 -2.25 -13.34
CA GLY A 40 -9.95 -0.90 -13.21
C GLY A 40 -10.71 -0.66 -11.89
N PHE A 41 -10.46 -1.45 -10.86
CA PHE A 41 -11.15 -1.31 -9.57
C PHE A 41 -10.89 0.06 -8.93
N PHE A 42 -9.63 0.47 -8.84
CA PHE A 42 -9.28 1.74 -8.20
C PHE A 42 -9.79 2.94 -8.99
N GLU A 43 -9.73 2.89 -10.32
CA GLU A 43 -10.27 3.93 -11.19
C GLU A 43 -11.79 4.10 -11.02
N ARG A 44 -12.53 2.98 -10.87
CA ARG A 44 -13.97 3.01 -10.59
C ARG A 44 -14.26 3.64 -9.23
N VAL A 45 -13.60 3.18 -8.18
CA VAL A 45 -13.80 3.69 -6.81
C VAL A 45 -13.51 5.20 -6.74
N LEU A 46 -12.41 5.64 -7.35
CA LEU A 46 -12.05 7.06 -7.40
C LEU A 46 -13.04 7.89 -8.21
N THR A 47 -13.53 7.36 -9.34
CA THR A 47 -14.54 8.03 -10.18
C THR A 47 -15.88 8.14 -9.45
N GLU A 48 -16.32 7.08 -8.78
CA GLU A 48 -17.55 7.06 -7.99
C GLU A 48 -17.48 8.02 -6.79
N ALA A 49 -16.29 8.19 -6.20
CA ALA A 49 -16.04 9.20 -5.18
C ALA A 49 -15.96 10.62 -5.73
N GLY A 50 -15.97 10.80 -7.06
CA GLY A 50 -15.84 12.12 -7.71
C GLY A 50 -14.43 12.72 -7.60
N ALA A 51 -13.43 11.90 -7.31
CA ALA A 51 -12.05 12.35 -7.15
C ALA A 51 -11.48 12.88 -8.47
N LYS A 52 -10.67 13.94 -8.39
CA LYS A 52 -9.86 14.47 -9.48
C LYS A 52 -8.39 14.48 -9.12
N THR A 53 -8.09 14.89 -7.89
CA THR A 53 -6.73 14.93 -7.34
C THR A 53 -6.49 13.75 -6.43
N VAL A 54 -5.41 13.00 -6.66
CA VAL A 54 -5.06 11.79 -5.90
C VAL A 54 -3.64 11.90 -5.35
N LEU A 55 -3.46 11.56 -4.08
CA LEU A 55 -2.13 11.40 -3.48
C LEU A 55 -1.87 9.92 -3.23
N ASP A 56 -0.87 9.37 -3.91
CA ASP A 56 -0.34 8.02 -3.66
C ASP A 56 0.80 8.15 -2.65
N ILE A 57 0.56 7.80 -1.39
CA ILE A 57 1.49 8.06 -0.27
C ILE A 57 2.60 7.03 -0.13
N VAL A 58 2.59 5.98 -0.93
CA VAL A 58 3.56 4.88 -0.95
C VAL A 58 3.82 4.44 -2.39
N CYS A 59 4.15 5.41 -3.23
CA CYS A 59 4.19 5.20 -4.68
C CYS A 59 5.20 4.13 -5.14
N GLY A 60 6.17 3.76 -4.29
CA GLY A 60 7.18 2.78 -4.63
C GLY A 60 7.89 3.14 -5.93
N THR A 61 7.89 2.22 -6.90
CA THR A 61 8.45 2.47 -8.25
C THR A 61 7.47 3.15 -9.21
N GLY A 62 6.28 3.58 -8.72
CA GLY A 62 5.36 4.45 -9.43
C GLY A 62 4.18 3.76 -10.11
N PHE A 63 3.93 2.48 -9.87
CA PHE A 63 2.89 1.74 -10.58
C PHE A 63 1.51 2.40 -10.51
N HIS A 64 0.95 2.59 -9.32
CA HIS A 64 -0.39 3.20 -9.18
C HIS A 64 -0.40 4.68 -9.56
N THR A 65 0.63 5.44 -9.17
CA THR A 65 0.76 6.84 -9.58
C THR A 65 0.67 7.00 -11.09
N VAL A 66 1.35 6.13 -11.83
CA VAL A 66 1.40 6.15 -13.30
C VAL A 66 0.07 5.67 -13.90
N THR A 67 -0.46 4.53 -13.47
CA THR A 67 -1.70 3.97 -14.04
C THR A 67 -2.90 4.87 -13.79
N LEU A 68 -3.03 5.45 -12.60
CA LEU A 68 -4.09 6.42 -12.30
C LEU A 68 -3.91 7.74 -13.07
N SER A 69 -2.66 8.20 -13.30
CA SER A 69 -2.41 9.36 -14.17
C SER A 69 -2.81 9.09 -15.61
N MET A 70 -2.54 7.89 -16.13
CA MET A 70 -2.99 7.46 -17.47
C MET A 70 -4.51 7.37 -17.58
N ALA A 71 -5.19 7.04 -16.48
CA ALA A 71 -6.65 7.04 -16.38
C ALA A 71 -7.28 8.45 -16.29
N GLY A 72 -6.44 9.51 -16.22
CA GLY A 72 -6.88 10.90 -16.27
C GLY A 72 -7.02 11.60 -14.92
N PHE A 73 -6.58 10.98 -13.83
CA PHE A 73 -6.49 11.65 -12.52
C PHE A 73 -5.24 12.55 -12.44
N GLU A 74 -5.33 13.63 -11.69
CA GLU A 74 -4.17 14.44 -11.31
C GLU A 74 -3.51 13.78 -10.10
N VAL A 75 -2.44 13.02 -10.33
CA VAL A 75 -1.82 12.20 -9.29
C VAL A 75 -0.49 12.79 -8.85
N THR A 76 -0.30 12.86 -7.52
CA THR A 76 1.01 13.09 -6.90
C THR A 76 1.44 11.79 -6.23
N GLY A 77 2.61 11.28 -6.61
CA GLY A 77 3.25 10.14 -5.93
C GLY A 77 4.15 10.63 -4.79
N ALA A 78 4.05 10.00 -3.64
CA ALA A 78 4.93 10.24 -2.51
C ALA A 78 5.48 8.91 -1.96
N ASP A 79 6.70 8.92 -1.47
CA ASP A 79 7.33 7.79 -0.80
C ASP A 79 8.38 8.30 0.20
N GLY A 80 8.55 7.61 1.32
CA GLY A 80 9.59 7.92 2.31
C GLY A 80 11.01 7.59 1.83
N SER A 81 11.14 6.81 0.75
CA SER A 81 12.42 6.42 0.17
C SER A 81 12.78 7.28 -1.04
N ALA A 82 13.84 8.08 -0.93
CA ALA A 82 14.39 8.85 -2.05
C ALA A 82 14.71 7.96 -3.27
N ASN A 83 15.15 6.72 -3.07
CA ASN A 83 15.43 5.76 -4.13
C ASN A 83 14.15 5.34 -4.88
N MET A 84 13.06 5.09 -4.15
CA MET A 84 11.76 4.79 -4.76
C MET A 84 11.24 5.99 -5.55
N VAL A 85 11.30 7.20 -5.00
CA VAL A 85 10.94 8.45 -5.70
C VAL A 85 11.77 8.65 -6.96
N LEU A 86 13.07 8.38 -6.92
CA LEU A 86 13.91 8.46 -8.11
C LEU A 86 13.51 7.43 -9.17
N LYS A 87 13.28 6.19 -8.75
CA LYS A 87 12.87 5.10 -9.64
C LYS A 87 11.49 5.36 -10.26
N SER A 88 10.54 5.87 -9.48
CA SER A 88 9.20 6.21 -9.98
C SER A 88 9.24 7.30 -11.07
N LYS A 89 10.08 8.34 -10.90
CA LYS A 89 10.32 9.36 -11.92
C LYS A 89 10.86 8.74 -13.22
N GLN A 90 11.89 7.91 -13.12
CA GLN A 90 12.48 7.23 -14.28
C GLN A 90 11.46 6.34 -15.00
N ASN A 91 10.60 5.64 -14.25
CA ASN A 91 9.56 4.81 -14.84
C ASN A 91 8.48 5.65 -15.55
N ALA A 92 8.05 6.77 -14.97
CA ALA A 92 7.11 7.69 -15.59
C ALA A 92 7.68 8.33 -16.87
N GLU A 93 8.92 8.83 -16.83
CA GLU A 93 9.64 9.38 -17.98
C GLU A 93 9.76 8.36 -19.13
N ARG A 94 10.09 7.10 -18.81
CA ARG A 94 10.23 6.02 -19.82
C ARG A 94 8.97 5.78 -20.65
N ILE A 95 7.81 6.10 -20.10
CA ILE A 95 6.51 5.95 -20.78
C ILE A 95 5.91 7.28 -21.25
N GLY A 96 6.68 8.38 -21.16
CA GLY A 96 6.28 9.70 -21.66
C GLY A 96 5.35 10.48 -20.73
N LEU A 97 5.32 10.17 -19.43
CA LEU A 97 4.56 10.88 -18.40
C LEU A 97 5.45 11.85 -17.62
N ASP A 98 6.04 12.83 -18.31
CA ASP A 98 7.03 13.75 -17.74
C ASP A 98 6.44 14.75 -16.72
N ASN A 99 5.10 14.90 -16.68
CA ASN A 99 4.42 15.89 -15.86
C ASN A 99 3.89 15.32 -14.51
N VAL A 100 4.10 14.04 -14.24
CA VAL A 100 3.68 13.46 -12.96
C VAL A 100 4.59 13.94 -11.84
N ARG A 101 4.00 14.45 -10.78
CA ARG A 101 4.73 14.94 -9.62
C ARG A 101 5.07 13.79 -8.67
N PHE A 102 6.34 13.72 -8.26
CA PHE A 102 6.82 12.80 -7.23
C PHE A 102 7.55 13.56 -6.12
N VAL A 103 7.26 13.23 -4.86
CA VAL A 103 7.76 13.93 -3.67
C VAL A 103 8.31 12.90 -2.67
N GLU A 104 9.45 13.19 -2.05
CA GLU A 104 9.90 12.44 -0.88
C GLU A 104 9.11 12.92 0.34
N ALA A 105 8.27 12.04 0.91
CA ALA A 105 7.46 12.36 2.07
C ALA A 105 7.12 11.10 2.87
N GLU A 106 7.23 11.22 4.19
CA GLU A 106 6.80 10.18 5.12
C GLU A 106 5.30 10.31 5.40
N TRP A 107 4.59 9.20 5.43
CA TRP A 107 3.15 9.14 5.71
C TRP A 107 2.75 9.65 7.10
N THR A 108 3.68 9.67 8.04
CA THR A 108 3.48 10.29 9.37
C THR A 108 3.74 11.80 9.39
N ASN A 109 3.94 12.44 8.23
CA ASN A 109 4.37 13.83 8.12
C ASN A 109 3.84 14.54 6.86
N LEU A 110 2.67 14.11 6.37
CA LEU A 110 2.07 14.58 5.11
C LEU A 110 1.70 16.07 5.18
N THR A 111 1.19 16.54 6.32
CA THR A 111 0.84 17.96 6.51
C THR A 111 2.03 18.90 6.37
N LYS A 112 3.24 18.44 6.67
CA LYS A 112 4.47 19.20 6.43
C LYS A 112 4.89 19.17 4.96
N ALA A 113 4.71 18.04 4.29
CA ALA A 113 5.03 17.90 2.86
C ALA A 113 4.03 18.68 1.98
N PHE A 114 2.76 18.72 2.40
CA PHE A 114 1.64 19.36 1.70
C PHE A 114 0.92 20.38 2.58
N PRO A 115 1.56 21.50 2.97
CA PRO A 115 1.05 22.39 4.02
C PRO A 115 -0.23 23.15 3.61
N THR A 116 -0.47 23.31 2.33
CA THR A 116 -1.62 24.05 1.78
C THR A 116 -2.44 23.23 0.78
N GLU A 117 -1.96 22.07 0.43
CA GLU A 117 -2.60 21.20 -0.56
C GLU A 117 -3.55 20.22 0.12
N LYS A 118 -4.64 19.90 -0.57
CA LYS A 118 -5.60 18.88 -0.20
C LYS A 118 -5.91 18.04 -1.42
N PHE A 119 -6.27 16.79 -1.19
CA PHE A 119 -6.55 15.82 -2.23
C PHE A 119 -7.97 15.28 -2.09
N ASP A 120 -8.60 14.93 -3.22
CA ASP A 120 -9.93 14.31 -3.20
C ASP A 120 -9.84 12.84 -2.80
N ALA A 121 -8.69 12.21 -3.07
CA ALA A 121 -8.43 10.85 -2.63
C ALA A 121 -6.97 10.67 -2.21
N ILE A 122 -6.76 9.75 -1.26
CA ILE A 122 -5.44 9.28 -0.86
C ILE A 122 -5.42 7.76 -0.99
N VAL A 123 -4.38 7.22 -1.62
CA VAL A 123 -4.18 5.79 -1.73
C VAL A 123 -2.89 5.35 -1.03
N CYS A 124 -2.98 4.24 -0.30
CA CYS A 124 -1.87 3.56 0.36
C CYS A 124 -1.94 2.08 -0.02
N LEU A 125 -1.35 1.72 -1.14
CA LEU A 125 -1.55 0.43 -1.80
C LEU A 125 -0.29 -0.43 -1.78
N GLY A 126 -0.45 -1.71 -2.10
CA GLY A 126 0.65 -2.66 -2.12
C GLY A 126 0.96 -3.28 -0.76
N ASN A 127 -0.04 -3.37 0.14
CA ASN A 127 0.13 -3.90 1.50
C ASN A 127 1.08 -3.06 2.36
N ALA A 128 1.29 -1.78 2.00
CA ALA A 128 2.34 -0.95 2.58
C ALA A 128 2.04 -0.50 4.01
N PHE A 129 0.77 -0.24 4.36
CA PHE A 129 0.40 0.21 5.72
C PHE A 129 0.85 -0.75 6.82
N THR A 130 1.07 -2.01 6.49
CA THR A 130 1.55 -3.06 7.39
C THR A 130 3.03 -2.95 7.78
N HIS A 131 3.77 -2.00 7.22
CA HIS A 131 5.11 -1.63 7.71
C HIS A 131 5.09 -0.83 9.02
N LEU A 132 3.92 -0.30 9.41
CA LEU A 132 3.75 0.45 10.66
C LEU A 132 3.52 -0.51 11.84
N PHE A 133 4.59 -0.91 12.52
CA PHE A 133 4.52 -1.78 13.69
C PHE A 133 4.04 -1.07 14.95
N ASP A 134 4.34 0.23 15.10
CA ASP A 134 3.87 1.02 16.22
C ASP A 134 2.44 1.53 15.97
N GLU A 135 1.56 1.27 16.93
CA GLU A 135 0.17 1.76 16.87
C GLU A 135 0.10 3.29 16.84
N THR A 136 1.02 3.95 17.54
CA THR A 136 1.12 5.41 17.54
C THR A 136 1.42 5.93 16.14
N ASP A 137 2.28 5.24 15.38
CA ASP A 137 2.61 5.60 14.01
C ASP A 137 1.42 5.34 13.07
N ARG A 138 0.67 4.24 13.25
CA ARG A 138 -0.57 3.98 12.49
C ARG A 138 -1.61 5.08 12.71
N ILE A 139 -1.86 5.45 13.97
CA ILE A 139 -2.78 6.54 14.33
C ILE A 139 -2.31 7.87 13.75
N THR A 140 -1.00 8.16 13.83
CA THR A 140 -0.42 9.38 13.28
C THR A 140 -0.58 9.43 11.76
N ALA A 141 -0.25 8.34 11.06
CA ALA A 141 -0.41 8.26 9.61
C ALA A 141 -1.86 8.48 9.17
N LEU A 142 -2.84 7.88 9.85
CA LEU A 142 -4.25 8.08 9.53
C LEU A 142 -4.71 9.53 9.80
N LYS A 143 -4.23 10.16 10.86
CA LYS A 143 -4.50 11.59 11.14
C LYS A 143 -3.87 12.50 10.09
N GLU A 144 -2.68 12.20 9.62
CA GLU A 144 -2.02 12.93 8.54
C GLU A 144 -2.80 12.76 7.22
N ILE A 145 -3.21 11.53 6.87
CA ILE A 145 -4.08 11.23 5.73
C ILE A 145 -5.37 12.04 5.84
N TYR A 146 -6.08 11.95 6.96
CA TYR A 146 -7.33 12.69 7.20
C TYR A 146 -7.13 14.20 7.04
N SER A 147 -6.00 14.72 7.54
CA SER A 147 -5.69 16.14 7.53
C SER A 147 -5.45 16.69 6.12
N VAL A 148 -4.88 15.92 5.19
CA VAL A 148 -4.62 16.36 3.81
C VAL A 148 -5.71 15.93 2.81
N LEU A 149 -6.78 15.25 3.26
CA LEU A 149 -7.99 14.99 2.48
C LEU A 149 -8.91 16.21 2.45
N ASN A 150 -9.55 16.45 1.31
CA ASN A 150 -10.71 17.32 1.17
C ASN A 150 -11.91 16.76 1.96
N GLU A 151 -12.86 17.64 2.34
CA GLU A 151 -14.14 17.20 2.89
C GLU A 151 -14.89 16.36 1.85
N GLY A 152 -15.40 15.21 2.28
CA GLY A 152 -16.02 14.22 1.40
C GLY A 152 -15.06 13.39 0.57
N GLY A 153 -13.76 13.58 0.73
CA GLY A 153 -12.71 12.77 0.09
C GLY A 153 -12.61 11.37 0.66
N VAL A 154 -11.85 10.51 -0.01
CA VAL A 154 -11.70 9.09 0.37
C VAL A 154 -10.24 8.70 0.59
N ALA A 155 -10.00 7.83 1.57
CA ALA A 155 -8.74 7.15 1.77
C ALA A 155 -8.89 5.66 1.41
N ILE A 156 -7.97 5.12 0.64
CA ILE A 156 -7.98 3.72 0.20
C ILE A 156 -6.71 3.04 0.73
N ILE A 157 -6.88 1.98 1.52
CA ILE A 157 -5.78 1.15 2.01
C ILE A 157 -6.04 -0.29 1.61
N ASP A 158 -5.06 -0.95 0.99
CA ASP A 158 -5.11 -2.38 0.74
C ASP A 158 -4.13 -3.12 1.65
N GLN A 159 -4.46 -4.35 1.92
CA GLN A 159 -3.59 -5.25 2.66
C GLN A 159 -3.92 -6.72 2.37
N ARG A 160 -2.96 -7.63 2.63
CA ARG A 160 -3.26 -9.06 2.64
C ARG A 160 -4.34 -9.36 3.66
N ASN A 161 -5.11 -10.42 3.42
CA ASN A 161 -6.10 -10.88 4.40
C ASN A 161 -5.39 -11.53 5.60
N TYR A 162 -5.00 -10.70 6.55
CA TYR A 162 -4.30 -11.16 7.76
C TYR A 162 -5.19 -11.95 8.70
N ASP A 163 -6.50 -11.77 8.67
CA ASP A 163 -7.43 -12.63 9.43
C ASP A 163 -7.32 -14.07 8.94
N ARG A 164 -7.34 -14.27 7.61
CA ARG A 164 -7.11 -15.60 7.03
C ARG A 164 -5.73 -16.16 7.36
N ILE A 165 -4.67 -15.35 7.17
CA ILE A 165 -3.30 -15.81 7.37
C ILE A 165 -3.06 -16.27 8.81
N LEU A 166 -3.55 -15.50 9.79
CA LEU A 166 -3.40 -15.81 11.22
C LEU A 166 -4.26 -17.01 11.65
N ASP A 167 -5.51 -17.09 11.18
CA ASP A 167 -6.47 -18.07 11.67
C ASP A 167 -6.50 -19.37 10.87
N LYS A 168 -6.09 -19.34 9.58
CA LYS A 168 -6.17 -20.49 8.65
C LYS A 168 -4.83 -20.85 7.99
N GLY A 169 -3.81 -20.00 8.14
CA GLY A 169 -2.54 -20.12 7.45
C GLY A 169 -2.51 -19.43 6.10
N PHE A 170 -1.30 -19.27 5.59
CA PHE A 170 -1.05 -18.60 4.32
C PHE A 170 -1.43 -19.49 3.13
N SER A 171 -2.23 -18.94 2.23
CA SER A 171 -2.41 -19.43 0.87
C SER A 171 -2.74 -18.25 -0.03
N SER A 172 -2.50 -18.34 -1.32
CA SER A 172 -2.80 -17.30 -2.28
C SER A 172 -3.45 -17.88 -3.54
N LYS A 173 -4.63 -17.35 -3.90
CA LYS A 173 -5.35 -17.64 -5.14
C LYS A 173 -4.92 -16.65 -6.24
N HIS A 174 -4.71 -15.37 -5.85
CA HIS A 174 -4.36 -14.24 -6.73
C HIS A 174 -2.87 -13.91 -6.58
N ARG A 175 -2.02 -14.89 -6.86
CA ARG A 175 -0.56 -14.76 -6.69
C ARG A 175 0.06 -13.58 -7.45
N TYR A 176 -0.64 -13.04 -8.46
CA TYR A 176 -0.14 -11.93 -9.29
C TYR A 176 -0.61 -10.53 -8.86
N TYR A 177 -1.31 -10.38 -7.74
CA TYR A 177 -1.67 -9.05 -7.25
C TYR A 177 -0.47 -8.36 -6.57
N TYR A 178 0.15 -9.04 -5.61
CA TYR A 178 1.33 -8.48 -4.92
C TYR A 178 2.67 -8.94 -5.51
N THR A 179 2.67 -9.95 -6.36
CA THR A 179 3.90 -10.54 -6.91
C THR A 179 3.71 -11.04 -8.33
N GLY A 180 4.73 -10.85 -9.16
CA GLY A 180 4.79 -11.40 -10.52
C GLY A 180 4.98 -12.93 -10.53
N GLU A 181 4.92 -13.53 -11.71
CA GLU A 181 5.04 -14.99 -11.91
C GLU A 181 6.40 -15.54 -11.50
N ASN A 182 7.45 -14.73 -11.65
CA ASN A 182 8.84 -15.14 -11.49
C ASN A 182 9.34 -15.03 -10.05
N VAL A 183 8.43 -14.72 -9.10
CA VAL A 183 8.77 -14.59 -7.68
C VAL A 183 7.84 -15.44 -6.84
N GLU A 184 8.42 -16.41 -6.15
CA GLU A 184 7.72 -17.22 -5.16
C GLU A 184 7.71 -16.49 -3.82
N VAL A 185 6.53 -16.39 -3.19
CA VAL A 185 6.38 -15.77 -1.87
C VAL A 185 5.85 -16.79 -0.88
N THR A 186 6.60 -16.99 0.20
CA THR A 186 6.21 -17.89 1.29
C THR A 186 6.52 -17.25 2.64
N PRO A 187 5.67 -17.44 3.67
CA PRO A 187 6.01 -16.98 5.01
C PRO A 187 7.10 -17.89 5.61
N GLU A 188 8.16 -17.29 6.16
CA GLU A 188 9.15 -17.99 6.99
C GLU A 188 8.60 -18.22 8.41
N TYR A 189 7.88 -17.25 8.94
CA TYR A 189 7.12 -17.41 10.18
C TYR A 189 5.87 -16.54 10.17
N ILE A 190 4.89 -16.97 10.96
CA ILE A 190 3.61 -16.27 11.19
C ILE A 190 3.41 -16.20 12.70
N THR A 191 3.28 -14.99 13.24
CA THR A 191 2.90 -14.70 14.63
C THR A 191 1.87 -13.57 14.66
N ASP A 192 1.23 -13.34 15.80
CA ASP A 192 0.30 -12.22 15.95
C ASP A 192 0.99 -10.85 15.91
N GLU A 193 2.31 -10.80 16.16
CA GLU A 193 3.09 -9.56 16.15
C GLU A 193 3.75 -9.25 14.81
N ALA A 194 4.14 -10.30 14.06
CA ALA A 194 4.87 -10.13 12.80
C ALA A 194 4.75 -11.36 11.90
N ILE A 195 4.71 -11.11 10.60
CA ILE A 195 4.86 -12.14 9.58
C ILE A 195 6.07 -11.78 8.73
N LYS A 196 7.00 -12.72 8.57
CA LYS A 196 8.14 -12.55 7.69
C LYS A 196 7.95 -13.36 6.43
N PHE A 197 7.88 -12.67 5.30
CA PHE A 197 7.79 -13.28 3.98
C PHE A 197 9.17 -13.39 3.33
N LEU A 198 9.40 -14.51 2.69
CA LEU A 198 10.54 -14.78 1.82
C LEU A 198 10.07 -14.61 0.38
N TYR A 199 10.80 -13.81 -0.39
CA TYR A 199 10.63 -13.57 -1.82
C TYR A 199 11.79 -14.23 -2.55
N LYS A 200 11.52 -15.31 -3.26
CA LYS A 200 12.50 -16.07 -4.01
C LYS A 200 12.31 -15.87 -5.50
N TYR A 201 13.31 -15.35 -6.16
CA TYR A 201 13.35 -15.13 -7.60
C TYR A 201 13.84 -16.38 -8.34
N GLU A 202 13.57 -16.49 -9.66
CA GLU A 202 13.97 -17.62 -10.48
C GLU A 202 15.48 -17.85 -10.52
N ASP A 203 16.29 -16.79 -10.43
CA ASP A 203 17.75 -16.86 -10.38
C ASP A 203 18.30 -17.35 -9.03
N GLY A 204 17.41 -17.67 -8.08
CA GLY A 204 17.74 -18.13 -6.74
C GLY A 204 18.04 -17.01 -5.74
N SER A 205 18.02 -15.75 -6.15
CA SER A 205 18.14 -14.62 -5.20
C SER A 205 16.94 -14.57 -4.25
N VAL A 206 17.20 -14.13 -3.03
CA VAL A 206 16.20 -14.14 -1.95
C VAL A 206 16.18 -12.79 -1.26
N HIS A 207 14.97 -12.27 -1.01
CA HIS A 207 14.73 -11.08 -0.21
C HIS A 207 13.64 -11.36 0.83
N HIS A 208 13.54 -10.51 1.81
CA HIS A 208 12.58 -10.67 2.90
C HIS A 208 11.82 -9.37 3.15
N LEU A 209 10.57 -9.50 3.58
CA LEU A 209 9.81 -8.40 4.17
C LEU A 209 9.13 -8.89 5.44
N THR A 210 9.31 -8.13 6.50
CA THR A 210 8.66 -8.37 7.79
C THR A 210 7.55 -7.35 7.97
N LEU A 211 6.33 -7.83 8.17
CA LEU A 211 5.11 -7.04 8.14
C LEU A 211 4.29 -7.25 9.41
N CYS A 212 3.62 -6.20 9.87
CA CYS A 212 2.66 -6.26 10.94
C CYS A 212 1.34 -6.85 10.42
N PRO A 213 0.84 -7.97 10.98
CA PRO A 213 -0.44 -8.52 10.55
C PRO A 213 -1.60 -7.69 11.10
N ILE A 214 -2.13 -6.78 10.30
CA ILE A 214 -3.22 -5.90 10.67
C ILE A 214 -4.56 -6.55 10.28
N ARG A 215 -5.39 -6.88 11.28
CA ARG A 215 -6.73 -7.44 11.03
C ARG A 215 -7.66 -6.37 10.45
N GLN A 216 -8.60 -6.79 9.60
CA GLN A 216 -9.49 -5.86 8.89
C GLN A 216 -10.38 -5.05 9.84
N ASP A 217 -10.93 -5.64 10.90
CA ASP A 217 -11.77 -4.93 11.87
C ASP A 217 -10.97 -3.92 12.71
N TYR A 218 -9.71 -4.23 13.02
CA TYR A 218 -8.83 -3.31 13.71
C TYR A 218 -8.53 -2.06 12.84
N LEU A 219 -8.23 -2.25 11.55
CA LEU A 219 -8.00 -1.11 10.65
C LEU A 219 -9.27 -0.28 10.46
N THR A 220 -10.44 -0.92 10.33
CA THR A 220 -11.73 -0.21 10.30
C THR A 220 -11.92 0.66 11.55
N GLY A 221 -11.68 0.11 12.74
CA GLY A 221 -11.76 0.86 14.00
C GLY A 221 -10.81 2.06 14.04
N LEU A 222 -9.59 1.93 13.51
CA LEU A 222 -8.65 3.04 13.43
C LEU A 222 -9.14 4.17 12.49
N PHE A 223 -9.80 3.83 11.39
CA PHE A 223 -10.44 4.82 10.51
C PHE A 223 -11.56 5.56 11.26
N GLU A 224 -12.46 4.83 11.93
CA GLU A 224 -13.57 5.39 12.70
C GLU A 224 -13.05 6.30 13.83
N ASP A 225 -12.05 5.86 14.59
CA ASP A 225 -11.43 6.63 15.68
C ASP A 225 -10.70 7.90 15.15
N THR A 226 -10.27 7.90 13.89
CA THR A 226 -9.66 9.07 13.24
C THR A 226 -10.71 10.09 12.80
N GLY A 227 -11.98 9.67 12.62
CA GLY A 227 -13.10 10.54 12.26
C GLY A 227 -13.66 10.30 10.86
N PHE A 228 -13.24 9.23 10.15
CA PHE A 228 -13.87 8.82 8.91
C PHE A 228 -15.31 8.37 9.18
N THR A 229 -16.23 8.77 8.29
CA THR A 229 -17.68 8.62 8.49
C THR A 229 -18.22 7.26 8.06
N SER A 230 -17.54 6.60 7.14
CA SER A 230 -17.86 5.23 6.70
C SER A 230 -16.62 4.53 6.18
N VAL A 231 -16.63 3.21 6.22
CA VAL A 231 -15.58 2.35 5.66
C VAL A 231 -16.25 1.22 4.88
N ASP A 232 -16.09 1.24 3.57
CA ASP A 232 -16.48 0.14 2.70
C ASP A 232 -15.32 -0.85 2.55
N ARG A 233 -15.61 -2.15 2.56
CA ARG A 233 -14.61 -3.21 2.44
C ARG A 233 -14.86 -4.06 1.20
N TYR A 234 -13.76 -4.44 0.56
CA TYR A 234 -13.76 -5.29 -0.62
C TYR A 234 -12.75 -6.42 -0.42
N GLY A 235 -13.18 -7.65 -0.65
CA GLY A 235 -12.29 -8.82 -0.67
C GLY A 235 -11.99 -9.22 -2.10
N ASP A 236 -10.72 -9.28 -2.50
CA ASP A 236 -10.33 -9.57 -3.90
C ASP A 236 -11.08 -8.68 -4.91
N PHE A 237 -11.32 -7.39 -4.56
CA PHE A 237 -12.07 -6.37 -5.31
C PHE A 237 -13.60 -6.54 -5.35
N GLU A 238 -14.16 -7.53 -4.66
CA GLU A 238 -15.60 -7.77 -4.59
C GLU A 238 -16.17 -7.23 -3.26
N SER A 239 -17.37 -6.61 -3.31
CA SER A 239 -18.06 -6.07 -2.13
C SER A 239 -18.69 -7.14 -1.24
N GLU A 240 -19.01 -8.29 -1.82
CA GLU A 240 -19.57 -9.44 -1.10
C GLU A 240 -18.51 -10.54 -1.02
N TYR A 241 -18.09 -10.91 0.16
CA TYR A 241 -17.12 -11.97 0.38
C TYR A 241 -17.24 -12.60 1.77
N GLU A 242 -16.84 -13.86 1.89
CA GLU A 242 -16.67 -14.52 3.18
C GLU A 242 -15.31 -14.13 3.78
N MET A 243 -15.25 -13.89 5.09
CA MET A 243 -14.11 -13.33 5.81
C MET A 243 -12.74 -13.94 5.45
N TYR A 244 -12.71 -15.25 5.24
CA TYR A 244 -11.46 -16.00 4.99
C TYR A 244 -11.23 -16.38 3.52
N ASP A 245 -12.13 -15.99 2.61
CA ASP A 245 -11.99 -16.37 1.21
C ASP A 245 -11.01 -15.49 0.43
N PRO A 246 -11.03 -14.15 0.54
CA PRO A 246 -10.16 -13.31 -0.25
C PRO A 246 -8.69 -13.42 0.18
N ASP A 247 -7.78 -13.20 -0.77
CA ASP A 247 -6.35 -13.13 -0.51
C ASP A 247 -5.94 -11.76 0.06
N PHE A 248 -6.72 -10.72 -0.28
CA PHE A 248 -6.48 -9.36 0.20
C PHE A 248 -7.80 -8.61 0.44
N ILE A 249 -7.69 -7.58 1.24
CA ILE A 249 -8.79 -6.69 1.61
C ILE A 249 -8.43 -5.26 1.19
N VAL A 250 -9.36 -4.58 0.55
CA VAL A 250 -9.28 -3.13 0.30
C VAL A 250 -10.30 -2.45 1.19
N GLN A 251 -9.88 -1.43 1.92
CA GLN A 251 -10.75 -0.58 2.73
C GLN A 251 -10.80 0.82 2.12
N VAL A 252 -12.00 1.32 1.87
CA VAL A 252 -12.30 2.65 1.33
C VAL A 252 -13.00 3.45 2.41
N ALA A 253 -12.30 4.38 3.02
CA ALA A 253 -12.79 5.19 4.12
C ALA A 253 -13.16 6.59 3.63
N LYS A 254 -14.35 7.09 3.98
CA LYS A 254 -14.85 8.41 3.58
C LYS A 254 -14.71 9.42 4.72
N LYS A 255 -14.11 10.57 4.41
CA LYS A 255 -14.04 11.72 5.33
C LYS A 255 -15.36 12.46 5.44
#